data_06afb65faa68d26e9c5a77d9403003a2
#
_entry.id   06afb65faa68d26e9c5a77d9403003a2
#
_cell.length_a   1.000
_cell.length_b   1.000
_cell.length_c   1.000
_cell.angle_alpha   90.00
_cell.angle_beta   90.00
_cell.angle_gamma   90.00
#
_symmetry.space_group_name_H-M   'P 1'
#
loop_
_entity.id
_entity.type
_entity.pdbx_description
1 polymer ?
#
loop_
_entity_poly.entity_id
_entity_poly.type
_entity_poly.pdbx_seq_one_letter_code
_entity_poly.pdbx_strand_id
1 'polypeptide(L)'
;KDVNNLYKNTEKINGYKPIDLIQQTRPIVIVDEPQTVDGGLEGRGKEALSAMNPLCTLRYSATHKDPYHMVYRLDAVDAYEQKLVKQIEVASAKIAGDHNRPYIKLLSVSNKRNVIQAKVDLDVQQGQHVVRKEILVQDSDNLEMVTCRDIYANCTIGEINCRKGTEFVEIRFPGVVQNLRPGESYGGVDEDSLVRQMIRRTIKEHLDKELRLKNEGKGIKVLSLFFIDRVDKYRSYDADGRAIKGEYARIFEEEYAKHIKLEEYNTIFQEVDIDSLPQEVHNGYFSIDKKGGWTDTAENNQTNRESAERAYNLIMKDKEKLLSLDTKLKFIFSHSALKEGWDNPNVFQICALREMGSELQRRQTIGRGLRLCVDQEGKRIRGFDINTLTVIANEGYEAFAENLQKEIELDTGI
;
A
#
# COMPACT_ATOMS: atom_id res chain seq x y z
N LYS A 1 23.51 25.18 -5.63
CA LYS A 1 24.52 26.06 -5.77
C LYS A 1 25.76 25.39 -5.29
N ASP A 2 26.27 24.60 -5.92
CA ASP A 2 26.56 23.33 -5.61
C ASP A 2 27.81 23.00 -6.35
N VAL A 3 28.83 23.26 -5.62
CA VAL A 3 30.15 22.90 -6.08
C VAL A 3 30.20 21.40 -6.04
N ASN A 4 29.75 20.81 -7.14
CA ASN A 4 29.89 19.39 -7.35
C ASN A 4 31.37 19.05 -7.23
N ASN A 5 31.72 18.18 -6.31
CA ASN A 5 33.10 17.77 -6.07
C ASN A 5 33.80 17.20 -7.33
N LEU A 6 33.02 16.79 -8.34
CA LEU A 6 33.52 16.36 -9.64
C LEU A 6 34.29 17.44 -10.41
N TYR A 7 33.98 18.71 -10.17
CA TYR A 7 34.55 19.86 -10.88
C TYR A 7 35.60 20.62 -10.06
N LYS A 8 35.93 20.15 -8.85
CA LYS A 8 36.97 20.75 -8.00
C LYS A 8 38.31 20.05 -8.21
N ASN A 9 39.36 20.81 -8.29
CA ASN A 9 40.70 20.26 -8.21
C ASN A 9 40.92 19.63 -6.85
N THR A 10 41.55 18.45 -6.83
CA THR A 10 41.83 17.74 -5.57
C THR A 10 43.26 17.23 -5.56
N GLU A 11 43.97 17.46 -4.46
CA GLU A 11 45.33 16.99 -4.25
C GLU A 11 45.43 15.47 -4.26
N LYS A 12 44.36 14.77 -3.89
CA LYS A 12 44.29 13.29 -3.90
C LYS A 12 44.53 12.67 -5.26
N ILE A 13 44.33 13.43 -6.35
CA ILE A 13 44.56 13.03 -7.74
C ILE A 13 45.47 13.99 -8.46
N ASN A 14 46.54 14.44 -7.78
CA ASN A 14 47.59 15.29 -8.32
C ASN A 14 47.06 16.64 -8.93
N GLY A 15 46.03 17.24 -8.30
CA GLY A 15 45.49 18.51 -8.76
C GLY A 15 44.52 18.42 -9.94
N TYR A 16 44.23 17.23 -10.47
CA TYR A 16 43.21 17.05 -11.51
C TYR A 16 41.79 17.21 -10.96
N LYS A 17 40.85 17.48 -11.81
CA LYS A 17 39.43 17.39 -11.47
C LYS A 17 38.97 15.94 -11.71
N PRO A 18 38.15 15.36 -10.83
CA PRO A 18 37.60 14.01 -11.07
C PRO A 18 36.88 13.87 -12.41
N ILE A 19 36.22 14.90 -12.90
CA ILE A 19 35.53 14.90 -14.21
C ILE A 19 36.52 14.69 -15.37
N ASP A 20 37.72 15.27 -15.29
CA ASP A 20 38.73 15.15 -16.35
C ASP A 20 39.20 13.69 -16.51
N LEU A 21 39.31 12.98 -15.39
CA LEU A 21 39.64 11.54 -15.39
C LEU A 21 38.51 10.69 -15.96
N ILE A 22 37.26 11.03 -15.58
CA ILE A 22 36.05 10.34 -16.13
C ILE A 22 35.99 10.52 -17.63
N GLN A 23 36.20 11.75 -18.15
CA GLN A 23 36.19 12.06 -19.59
C GLN A 23 37.24 11.25 -20.36
N GLN A 24 38.42 11.07 -19.79
CA GLN A 24 39.51 10.30 -20.41
C GLN A 24 39.17 8.82 -20.56
N THR A 25 38.38 8.26 -19.66
CA THR A 25 37.93 6.85 -19.75
C THR A 25 36.89 6.60 -20.82
N ARG A 26 36.21 7.66 -21.30
CA ARG A 26 35.04 7.54 -22.22
C ARG A 26 34.05 6.49 -21.74
N PRO A 27 33.42 6.70 -20.57
CA PRO A 27 32.65 5.65 -19.92
C PRO A 27 31.39 5.26 -20.71
N ILE A 28 30.93 4.04 -20.55
CA ILE A 28 29.55 3.66 -20.83
C ILE A 28 28.72 4.11 -19.61
N VAL A 29 27.78 5.02 -19.83
CA VAL A 29 26.92 5.55 -18.76
C VAL A 29 25.58 4.81 -18.80
N ILE A 30 25.16 4.30 -17.63
CA ILE A 30 23.84 3.68 -17.44
C ILE A 30 22.99 4.64 -16.62
N VAL A 31 21.83 5.00 -17.16
CA VAL A 31 20.85 5.89 -16.50
C VAL A 31 19.57 5.11 -16.24
N ASP A 32 19.27 4.94 -14.97
CA ASP A 32 18.01 4.35 -14.51
C ASP A 32 17.00 5.47 -14.26
N GLU A 33 15.75 5.30 -14.70
CA GLU A 33 14.67 6.29 -14.63
C GLU A 33 15.10 7.68 -15.13
N PRO A 34 15.52 7.80 -16.43
CA PRO A 34 16.11 9.01 -16.98
C PRO A 34 15.23 10.28 -16.82
N GLN A 35 13.91 10.14 -16.77
CA GLN A 35 12.99 11.25 -16.54
C GLN A 35 13.20 11.93 -15.18
N THR A 36 13.77 11.25 -14.19
CA THR A 36 14.10 11.82 -12.88
C THR A 36 15.49 12.42 -12.84
N VAL A 37 16.39 11.98 -13.70
CA VAL A 37 17.81 12.37 -13.74
C VAL A 37 18.04 13.52 -14.71
N ASP A 38 17.59 13.40 -15.95
CA ASP A 38 17.90 14.32 -17.04
C ASP A 38 16.69 15.17 -17.52
N GLY A 39 15.51 14.98 -16.93
CA GLY A 39 14.31 15.70 -17.34
C GLY A 39 13.82 15.38 -18.75
N GLY A 40 14.30 14.30 -19.35
CA GLY A 40 14.10 13.93 -20.75
C GLY A 40 15.36 14.20 -21.59
N LEU A 41 15.17 14.66 -22.83
CA LEU A 41 16.28 14.97 -23.75
C LEU A 41 16.81 16.40 -23.59
N GLU A 42 16.25 17.19 -22.68
CA GLU A 42 16.60 18.58 -22.44
C GLU A 42 16.83 18.84 -20.93
N GLY A 43 17.75 19.71 -20.60
CA GLY A 43 17.96 20.15 -19.24
C GLY A 43 19.35 19.87 -18.66
N ARG A 44 19.56 20.29 -17.41
CA ARG A 44 20.86 20.21 -16.70
C ARG A 44 21.41 18.80 -16.54
N GLY A 45 20.52 17.80 -16.46
CA GLY A 45 20.93 16.41 -16.36
C GLY A 45 21.59 15.92 -17.65
N LYS A 46 21.05 16.29 -18.81
CA LYS A 46 21.66 16.01 -20.12
C LYS A 46 23.03 16.65 -20.25
N GLU A 47 23.17 17.91 -19.82
CA GLU A 47 24.46 18.60 -19.82
C GLU A 47 25.48 17.87 -18.94
N ALA A 48 25.07 17.43 -17.74
CA ALA A 48 25.92 16.69 -16.83
C ALA A 48 26.37 15.32 -17.41
N LEU A 49 25.47 14.61 -18.08
CA LEU A 49 25.79 13.35 -18.74
C LEU A 49 26.75 13.58 -19.93
N SER A 50 26.49 14.60 -20.73
CA SER A 50 27.35 14.97 -21.88
C SER A 50 28.76 15.41 -21.42
N ALA A 51 28.84 16.10 -20.26
CA ALA A 51 30.09 16.51 -19.66
C ALA A 51 31.00 15.34 -19.25
N MET A 52 30.47 14.12 -19.11
CA MET A 52 31.26 12.91 -18.85
C MET A 52 31.97 12.37 -20.11
N ASN A 53 31.69 12.93 -21.30
CA ASN A 53 32.19 12.46 -22.59
C ASN A 53 31.98 10.94 -22.81
N PRO A 54 30.72 10.43 -22.65
CA PRO A 54 30.45 9.00 -22.70
C PRO A 54 30.69 8.40 -24.09
N LEU A 55 31.13 7.15 -24.15
CA LEU A 55 31.13 6.36 -25.36
C LEU A 55 29.70 6.12 -25.87
N CYS A 56 28.80 5.76 -24.95
CA CYS A 56 27.38 5.70 -25.18
C CYS A 56 26.64 5.83 -23.81
N THR A 57 25.35 6.15 -23.88
CA THR A 57 24.47 6.21 -22.72
C THR A 57 23.32 5.22 -22.90
N LEU A 58 23.20 4.24 -22.01
CA LEU A 58 22.11 3.27 -21.97
C LEU A 58 21.06 3.79 -20.98
N ARG A 59 19.86 4.01 -21.46
CA ARG A 59 18.74 4.57 -20.65
C ARG A 59 17.69 3.50 -20.44
N TYR A 60 17.39 3.21 -19.17
CA TYR A 60 16.38 2.24 -18.75
C TYR A 60 15.23 2.93 -18.05
N SER A 61 14.01 2.70 -18.48
CA SER A 61 12.81 3.22 -17.84
C SER A 61 11.59 2.39 -18.22
N ALA A 62 10.65 2.27 -17.28
CA ALA A 62 9.31 1.75 -17.57
C ALA A 62 8.41 2.83 -18.20
N THR A 63 8.77 4.12 -18.10
CA THR A 63 7.93 5.26 -18.49
C THR A 63 8.74 6.29 -19.26
N HIS A 64 9.25 5.91 -20.45
CA HIS A 64 9.92 6.87 -21.33
C HIS A 64 8.93 7.91 -21.86
N LYS A 65 9.22 9.19 -21.61
CA LYS A 65 8.47 10.29 -22.25
C LYS A 65 8.81 10.43 -23.73
N ASP A 66 10.10 10.34 -24.06
CA ASP A 66 10.63 10.50 -25.40
C ASP A 66 11.47 9.27 -25.74
N PRO A 67 10.90 8.27 -26.43
CA PRO A 67 11.66 7.11 -26.89
C PRO A 67 12.62 7.55 -28.00
N TYR A 68 13.89 7.68 -27.66
CA TYR A 68 14.95 8.09 -28.57
C TYR A 68 15.93 6.94 -28.79
N HIS A 69 16.14 6.53 -30.02
CA HIS A 69 16.97 5.38 -30.39
C HIS A 69 16.64 4.13 -29.58
N MET A 70 15.35 3.80 -29.45
CA MET A 70 14.90 2.65 -28.68
C MET A 70 15.47 1.36 -29.30
N VAL A 71 16.31 0.66 -28.53
CA VAL A 71 16.98 -0.57 -28.94
C VAL A 71 16.16 -1.80 -28.59
N TYR A 72 15.46 -1.74 -27.47
CA TYR A 72 14.65 -2.84 -26.95
C TYR A 72 13.44 -2.31 -26.21
N ARG A 73 12.30 -2.96 -26.40
CA ARG A 73 11.06 -2.71 -25.66
C ARG A 73 10.62 -4.00 -24.99
N LEU A 74 10.25 -3.89 -23.73
CA LEU A 74 9.55 -4.92 -22.97
C LEU A 74 8.54 -4.17 -22.09
N ASP A 75 7.33 -4.04 -22.56
CA ASP A 75 6.27 -3.37 -21.80
C ASP A 75 5.51 -4.34 -20.88
N ALA A 76 4.48 -3.82 -20.21
CA ALA A 76 3.70 -4.60 -19.25
C ALA A 76 2.94 -5.75 -19.93
N VAL A 77 2.48 -5.56 -21.17
CA VAL A 77 1.76 -6.58 -21.94
C VAL A 77 2.71 -7.66 -22.41
N ASP A 78 3.85 -7.28 -23.00
CA ASP A 78 4.90 -8.23 -23.39
C ASP A 78 5.33 -9.11 -22.19
N ALA A 79 5.53 -8.47 -21.03
CA ALA A 79 5.93 -9.17 -19.81
C ALA A 79 4.84 -10.13 -19.33
N TYR A 80 3.57 -9.75 -19.44
CA TYR A 80 2.43 -10.60 -19.07
C TYR A 80 2.26 -11.77 -20.05
N GLU A 81 2.25 -11.52 -21.34
CA GLU A 81 2.12 -12.56 -22.39
C GLU A 81 3.24 -13.59 -22.31
N GLN A 82 4.48 -13.13 -22.07
CA GLN A 82 5.65 -14.00 -21.89
C GLN A 82 5.70 -14.66 -20.50
N LYS A 83 4.73 -14.40 -19.63
CA LYS A 83 4.67 -14.92 -18.24
C LYS A 83 5.93 -14.61 -17.43
N LEU A 84 6.46 -13.39 -17.60
CA LEU A 84 7.63 -12.89 -16.87
C LEU A 84 7.26 -12.19 -15.57
N VAL A 85 5.97 -11.96 -15.35
CA VAL A 85 5.39 -11.35 -14.15
C VAL A 85 4.24 -12.19 -13.63
N LYS A 86 3.80 -11.93 -12.38
CA LYS A 86 2.56 -12.51 -11.86
C LYS A 86 1.35 -11.87 -12.53
N GLN A 87 0.29 -12.65 -12.72
CA GLN A 87 -1.03 -12.06 -12.98
C GLN A 87 -1.59 -11.43 -11.71
N ILE A 88 -2.43 -10.42 -11.88
CA ILE A 88 -3.08 -9.72 -10.78
C ILE A 88 -4.52 -10.21 -10.67
N GLU A 89 -4.91 -10.57 -9.45
CA GLU A 89 -6.28 -10.86 -9.06
C GLU A 89 -6.70 -9.87 -7.98
N VAL A 90 -7.84 -9.21 -8.16
CA VAL A 90 -8.36 -8.28 -7.16
C VAL A 90 -9.44 -8.96 -6.35
N ALA A 91 -9.20 -9.12 -5.06
CA ALA A 91 -10.17 -9.60 -4.09
C ALA A 91 -10.71 -8.40 -3.30
N SER A 92 -11.89 -7.90 -3.66
CA SER A 92 -12.52 -6.84 -2.88
C SER A 92 -13.06 -7.40 -1.56
N ALA A 93 -12.79 -6.68 -0.47
CA ALA A 93 -13.46 -6.94 0.79
C ALA A 93 -14.79 -6.17 0.79
N LYS A 94 -15.80 -6.69 0.07
CA LYS A 94 -17.16 -6.15 0.15
C LYS A 94 -17.86 -6.78 1.35
N ILE A 95 -18.36 -5.95 2.24
CA ILE A 95 -19.36 -6.39 3.19
C ILE A 95 -20.66 -6.50 2.40
N ALA A 96 -21.18 -7.72 2.25
CA ALA A 96 -22.45 -7.93 1.59
C ALA A 96 -23.52 -7.09 2.29
N GLY A 97 -24.08 -6.10 1.60
CA GLY A 97 -25.10 -5.18 2.13
C GLY A 97 -24.59 -3.82 2.63
N ASP A 98 -23.36 -3.43 2.32
CA ASP A 98 -22.74 -2.19 2.81
C ASP A 98 -23.49 -0.92 2.33
N HIS A 99 -23.94 -0.90 1.09
CA HIS A 99 -24.78 0.17 0.57
C HIS A 99 -26.26 0.09 0.98
N ASN A 100 -26.65 -0.93 1.76
CA ASN A 100 -28.02 -1.10 2.25
C ASN A 100 -28.23 -0.48 3.65
N ARG A 101 -27.27 0.27 4.18
CA ARG A 101 -27.40 1.03 5.44
C ARG A 101 -27.13 2.50 5.17
N PRO A 102 -27.96 3.42 5.75
CA PRO A 102 -27.70 4.83 5.61
C PRO A 102 -26.38 5.21 6.26
N TYR A 103 -25.49 5.83 5.49
CA TYR A 103 -24.21 6.37 5.99
C TYR A 103 -24.24 7.88 5.96
N ILE A 104 -23.82 8.51 7.03
CA ILE A 104 -23.59 9.95 7.10
C ILE A 104 -22.40 10.26 8.03
N LYS A 105 -21.49 11.11 7.57
CA LYS A 105 -20.37 11.62 8.37
C LYS A 105 -20.42 13.14 8.39
N LEU A 106 -20.34 13.75 9.57
CA LEU A 106 -20.20 15.19 9.67
C LEU A 106 -18.74 15.60 9.46
N LEU A 107 -18.49 16.41 8.43
CA LEU A 107 -17.17 16.97 8.13
C LEU A 107 -16.96 18.33 8.82
N SER A 108 -17.95 19.22 8.72
CA SER A 108 -17.90 20.55 9.35
C SER A 108 -19.28 21.19 9.40
N VAL A 109 -19.43 22.18 10.27
CA VAL A 109 -20.60 23.06 10.30
C VAL A 109 -20.19 24.49 10.01
N SER A 110 -21.07 25.28 9.43
CA SER A 110 -20.80 26.68 9.14
C SER A 110 -22.05 27.56 9.27
N ASN A 111 -21.84 28.79 9.74
CA ASN A 111 -22.83 29.85 9.75
C ASN A 111 -22.26 31.06 8.98
N LYS A 112 -22.22 30.94 7.65
CA LYS A 112 -21.74 32.02 6.78
C LYS A 112 -22.93 32.73 6.16
N ARG A 113 -22.92 34.07 6.19
CA ARG A 113 -23.97 34.93 5.62
C ARG A 113 -25.37 34.61 6.18
N ASN A 114 -25.48 34.31 7.47
CA ASN A 114 -26.71 33.89 8.17
C ASN A 114 -27.34 32.59 7.63
N VAL A 115 -26.62 31.78 6.92
CA VAL A 115 -27.06 30.46 6.50
C VAL A 115 -26.35 29.41 7.33
N ILE A 116 -27.09 28.66 8.14
CA ILE A 116 -26.57 27.54 8.93
C ILE A 116 -26.58 26.30 8.05
N GLN A 117 -25.41 25.70 7.86
CA GLN A 117 -25.22 24.52 7.02
C GLN A 117 -24.24 23.55 7.66
N ALA A 118 -24.46 22.27 7.44
CA ALA A 118 -23.50 21.21 7.72
C ALA A 118 -22.94 20.65 6.41
N LYS A 119 -21.63 20.43 6.37
CA LYS A 119 -20.98 19.68 5.30
C LYS A 119 -20.88 18.24 5.75
N VAL A 120 -21.55 17.35 5.04
CA VAL A 120 -21.64 15.92 5.35
C VAL A 120 -21.17 15.09 4.18
N ASP A 121 -20.66 13.90 4.48
CA ASP A 121 -20.30 12.89 3.50
C ASP A 121 -21.41 11.83 3.46
N LEU A 122 -21.99 11.59 2.28
CA LEU A 122 -23.15 10.72 2.06
C LEU A 122 -22.96 9.82 0.84
N ASP A 123 -23.58 8.65 0.86
CA ASP A 123 -23.67 7.76 -0.29
C ASP A 123 -24.83 8.15 -1.20
N VAL A 124 -24.55 8.65 -2.39
CA VAL A 124 -25.50 9.23 -3.36
C VAL A 124 -25.64 8.37 -4.60
N GLN A 125 -26.86 8.22 -5.11
CA GLN A 125 -27.08 7.53 -6.37
C GLN A 125 -26.68 8.42 -7.55
N GLN A 126 -25.78 7.92 -8.41
CA GLN A 126 -25.41 8.56 -9.68
C GLN A 126 -25.64 7.57 -10.84
N GLY A 127 -26.76 7.68 -11.52
CA GLY A 127 -27.15 6.70 -12.53
C GLY A 127 -27.29 5.30 -11.93
N GLN A 128 -26.48 4.34 -12.39
CA GLN A 128 -26.52 2.96 -11.87
C GLN A 128 -25.53 2.71 -10.71
N HIS A 129 -24.71 3.70 -10.32
CA HIS A 129 -23.69 3.54 -9.29
C HIS A 129 -23.99 4.38 -8.06
N VAL A 130 -23.52 3.90 -6.90
CA VAL A 130 -23.53 4.65 -5.65
C VAL A 130 -22.13 5.25 -5.44
N VAL A 131 -22.08 6.56 -5.17
CA VAL A 131 -20.82 7.28 -4.97
C VAL A 131 -20.89 8.06 -3.68
N ARG A 132 -19.85 7.99 -2.86
CA ARG A 132 -19.71 8.80 -1.65
C ARG A 132 -19.32 10.23 -2.01
N LYS A 133 -20.10 11.21 -1.53
CA LYS A 133 -19.92 12.63 -1.84
C LYS A 133 -20.13 13.54 -0.66
N GLU A 134 -19.31 14.59 -0.63
CA GLU A 134 -19.48 15.72 0.27
C GLU A 134 -20.64 16.63 -0.20
N ILE A 135 -21.63 16.81 0.64
CA ILE A 135 -22.84 17.60 0.36
C ILE A 135 -23.04 18.62 1.48
N LEU A 136 -23.53 19.81 1.11
CA LEU A 136 -24.00 20.80 2.06
C LEU A 136 -25.49 20.57 2.32
N VAL A 137 -25.85 20.39 3.59
CA VAL A 137 -27.21 20.17 4.06
C VAL A 137 -27.62 21.26 5.07
N GLN A 138 -28.91 21.50 5.15
CA GLN A 138 -29.55 22.46 6.06
C GLN A 138 -30.55 21.74 6.98
N ASP A 139 -31.00 22.43 8.01
CA ASP A 139 -32.10 21.92 8.84
C ASP A 139 -33.34 21.60 7.97
N SER A 140 -33.95 20.46 8.33
CA SER A 140 -35.13 19.90 7.63
C SER A 140 -34.88 19.31 6.24
N ASP A 141 -33.61 19.24 5.77
CA ASP A 141 -33.31 18.54 4.53
C ASP A 141 -33.63 17.04 4.63
N ASN A 142 -34.33 16.54 3.62
CA ASN A 142 -34.69 15.13 3.49
C ASN A 142 -33.54 14.40 2.77
N LEU A 143 -32.90 13.46 3.47
CA LEU A 143 -31.71 12.75 2.96
C LEU A 143 -32.04 11.79 1.81
N GLU A 144 -33.27 11.24 1.74
CA GLU A 144 -33.70 10.43 0.61
C GLU A 144 -33.72 11.26 -0.68
N MET A 145 -34.22 12.49 -0.61
CA MET A 145 -34.25 13.41 -1.77
C MET A 145 -32.84 13.87 -2.16
N VAL A 146 -31.99 14.16 -1.15
CA VAL A 146 -30.63 14.65 -1.38
C VAL A 146 -29.75 13.56 -2.00
N THR A 147 -29.94 12.30 -1.59
CA THR A 147 -29.11 11.17 -2.03
C THR A 147 -29.71 10.39 -3.20
N CYS A 148 -31.01 10.59 -3.50
CA CYS A 148 -31.80 9.79 -4.44
C CYS A 148 -31.76 8.27 -4.09
N ARG A 149 -31.81 7.93 -2.78
CA ARG A 149 -31.71 6.54 -2.33
C ARG A 149 -32.73 6.22 -1.23
N ASP A 150 -33.48 5.17 -1.46
CA ASP A 150 -34.56 4.70 -0.55
C ASP A 150 -34.04 4.28 0.84
N ILE A 151 -32.76 3.97 0.97
CA ILE A 151 -32.15 3.62 2.27
C ILE A 151 -32.17 4.78 3.27
N TYR A 152 -32.28 6.04 2.77
CA TYR A 152 -32.46 7.23 3.59
C TYR A 152 -33.93 7.63 3.74
N ALA A 153 -34.87 6.73 3.43
CA ALA A 153 -36.30 7.00 3.59
C ALA A 153 -36.61 7.42 5.04
N ASN A 154 -37.34 8.54 5.14
CA ASN A 154 -37.68 9.18 6.42
C ASN A 154 -36.48 9.63 7.26
N CYS A 155 -35.32 9.81 6.65
CA CYS A 155 -34.14 10.39 7.29
C CYS A 155 -34.09 11.90 7.00
N THR A 156 -34.04 12.73 8.05
CA THR A 156 -33.98 14.19 7.92
C THR A 156 -32.86 14.79 8.77
N ILE A 157 -32.32 15.90 8.30
CA ILE A 157 -31.41 16.73 9.11
C ILE A 157 -32.25 17.49 10.13
N GLY A 158 -31.82 17.51 11.37
CA GLY A 158 -32.40 18.30 12.43
C GLY A 158 -31.54 19.52 12.77
N GLU A 159 -31.40 19.82 14.07
CA GLU A 159 -30.64 20.97 14.55
C GLU A 159 -29.18 20.91 14.10
N ILE A 160 -28.66 22.04 13.59
CA ILE A 160 -27.24 22.22 13.27
C ILE A 160 -26.67 23.26 14.24
N ASN A 161 -25.80 22.83 15.15
CA ASN A 161 -25.15 23.70 16.12
C ASN A 161 -23.74 24.10 15.63
N CYS A 162 -23.57 25.39 15.36
CA CYS A 162 -22.30 25.97 14.88
C CYS A 162 -21.49 26.61 16.01
N ARG A 163 -21.86 26.44 17.29
CA ARG A 163 -21.13 27.05 18.43
C ARG A 163 -19.80 26.35 18.63
N LYS A 164 -18.71 27.11 18.54
CA LYS A 164 -17.32 26.59 18.65
C LYS A 164 -17.12 25.76 19.92
N GLY A 165 -16.65 24.53 19.75
CA GLY A 165 -16.40 23.56 20.81
C GLY A 165 -17.59 22.67 21.17
N THR A 166 -18.79 22.95 20.61
CA THR A 166 -20.00 22.14 20.79
C THR A 166 -20.73 21.92 19.48
N GLU A 167 -19.96 21.93 18.37
CA GLU A 167 -20.51 21.75 17.04
C GLU A 167 -21.13 20.35 16.89
N PHE A 168 -22.33 20.27 16.31
CA PHE A 168 -22.96 19.01 15.94
C PHE A 168 -24.02 19.21 14.85
N VAL A 169 -24.41 18.12 14.23
CA VAL A 169 -25.61 17.99 13.41
C VAL A 169 -26.51 16.90 14.00
N GLU A 170 -27.77 17.20 14.19
CA GLU A 170 -28.78 16.22 14.53
C GLU A 170 -29.29 15.53 13.27
N ILE A 171 -29.36 14.20 13.30
CA ILE A 171 -29.92 13.39 12.23
C ILE A 171 -31.04 12.56 12.79
N ARG A 172 -32.20 12.64 12.18
CA ARG A 172 -33.40 11.91 12.56
C ARG A 172 -33.59 10.73 11.62
N PHE A 173 -33.40 9.54 12.13
CA PHE A 173 -33.71 8.28 11.47
C PHE A 173 -35.04 7.72 12.03
N PRO A 174 -35.72 6.79 11.31
CA PRO A 174 -36.88 6.11 11.87
C PRO A 174 -36.55 5.43 13.20
N GLY A 175 -37.12 5.97 14.29
CA GLY A 175 -36.95 5.44 15.65
C GLY A 175 -35.66 5.83 16.36
N VAL A 176 -34.73 6.57 15.75
CA VAL A 176 -33.46 6.99 16.36
C VAL A 176 -33.14 8.44 15.99
N VAL A 177 -32.73 9.22 16.97
CA VAL A 177 -32.13 10.55 16.77
C VAL A 177 -30.66 10.48 17.15
N GLN A 178 -29.79 10.90 16.24
CA GLN A 178 -28.33 10.85 16.42
C GLN A 178 -27.71 12.23 16.26
N ASN A 179 -26.89 12.64 17.21
CA ASN A 179 -26.08 13.86 17.11
C ASN A 179 -24.66 13.48 16.71
N LEU A 180 -24.20 13.99 15.58
CA LEU A 180 -22.82 13.79 15.09
C LEU A 180 -22.01 15.04 15.31
N ARG A 181 -20.80 14.88 15.83
CA ARG A 181 -19.77 15.93 15.91
C ARG A 181 -18.89 15.89 14.66
N PRO A 182 -18.17 17.00 14.34
CA PRO A 182 -17.19 16.98 13.25
C PRO A 182 -16.21 15.82 13.36
N GLY A 183 -16.14 15.00 12.31
CA GLY A 183 -15.36 13.76 12.25
C GLY A 183 -16.13 12.49 12.61
N GLU A 184 -17.27 12.58 13.29
CA GLU A 184 -18.09 11.41 13.62
C GLU A 184 -18.99 10.98 12.47
N SER A 185 -19.29 9.68 12.39
CA SER A 185 -20.19 9.07 11.42
C SER A 185 -21.26 8.21 12.05
N TYR A 186 -22.39 8.07 11.35
CA TYR A 186 -23.47 7.15 11.69
C TYR A 186 -23.80 6.29 10.48
N GLY A 187 -24.04 4.99 10.72
CA GLY A 187 -24.27 4.06 9.63
C GLY A 187 -23.01 3.82 8.81
N GLY A 188 -23.15 3.04 7.77
CA GLY A 188 -21.98 2.58 7.03
C GLY A 188 -21.27 1.44 7.75
N VAL A 189 -20.28 0.90 7.08
CA VAL A 189 -19.39 -0.09 7.68
C VAL A 189 -18.56 0.63 8.71
N ASP A 190 -18.57 0.12 9.92
CA ASP A 190 -17.55 0.42 10.89
C ASP A 190 -16.19 0.19 10.22
N GLU A 191 -15.36 1.23 10.15
CA GLU A 191 -14.03 1.18 9.51
C GLU A 191 -13.23 -0.01 10.06
N ASP A 192 -13.41 -0.32 11.33
CA ASP A 192 -12.83 -1.47 12.01
C ASP A 192 -13.36 -2.81 11.48
N SER A 193 -14.64 -2.88 11.12
CA SER A 193 -15.24 -4.08 10.51
C SER A 193 -14.71 -4.32 9.10
N LEU A 194 -14.49 -3.27 8.32
CA LEU A 194 -13.89 -3.37 6.98
C LEU A 194 -12.43 -3.81 7.08
N VAL A 195 -11.65 -3.15 7.92
CA VAL A 195 -10.25 -3.52 8.20
C VAL A 195 -10.15 -4.97 8.65
N ARG A 196 -11.00 -5.41 9.56
CA ARG A 196 -11.05 -6.80 10.04
C ARG A 196 -11.33 -7.77 8.90
N GLN A 197 -12.23 -7.44 8.00
CA GLN A 197 -12.53 -8.29 6.84
C GLN A 197 -11.40 -8.33 5.83
N MET A 198 -10.75 -7.19 5.56
CA MET A 198 -9.57 -7.14 4.68
C MET A 198 -8.43 -7.99 5.24
N ILE A 199 -8.16 -7.89 6.55
CA ILE A 199 -7.15 -8.70 7.24
C ILE A 199 -7.54 -10.18 7.18
N ARG A 200 -8.79 -10.53 7.49
CA ARG A 200 -9.32 -11.89 7.42
C ARG A 200 -9.18 -12.48 6.02
N ARG A 201 -9.58 -11.72 4.99
CA ARG A 201 -9.47 -12.16 3.60
C ARG A 201 -8.01 -12.40 3.21
N THR A 202 -7.10 -11.52 3.60
CA THR A 202 -5.67 -11.67 3.33
C THR A 202 -5.09 -12.92 3.97
N ILE A 203 -5.46 -13.20 5.23
CA ILE A 203 -5.04 -14.41 5.94
C ILE A 203 -5.55 -15.65 5.20
N LYS A 204 -6.83 -15.66 4.81
CA LYS A 204 -7.41 -16.78 4.07
C LYS A 204 -6.69 -17.02 2.75
N GLU A 205 -6.52 -16.01 1.92
CA GLU A 205 -5.81 -16.10 0.64
C GLU A 205 -4.36 -16.60 0.80
N HIS A 206 -3.71 -16.17 1.87
CA HIS A 206 -2.36 -16.63 2.20
C HIS A 206 -2.33 -18.12 2.54
N LEU A 207 -3.20 -18.56 3.45
CA LEU A 207 -3.27 -19.95 3.91
C LEU A 207 -3.70 -20.88 2.77
N ASP A 208 -4.69 -20.48 1.97
CA ASP A 208 -5.11 -21.23 0.77
C ASP A 208 -3.94 -21.42 -0.21
N LYS A 209 -3.15 -20.37 -0.41
CA LYS A 209 -1.98 -20.44 -1.28
C LYS A 209 -0.90 -21.35 -0.71
N GLU A 210 -0.58 -21.25 0.58
CA GLU A 210 0.37 -22.14 1.24
C GLU A 210 -0.08 -23.62 1.14
N LEU A 211 -1.35 -23.89 1.45
CA LEU A 211 -1.92 -25.24 1.39
C LEU A 211 -1.79 -25.82 -0.01
N ARG A 212 -2.15 -25.04 -1.03
CA ARG A 212 -2.05 -25.47 -2.42
C ARG A 212 -0.62 -25.80 -2.82
N LEU A 213 0.33 -24.87 -2.57
CA LEU A 213 1.74 -25.05 -2.93
C LEU A 213 2.37 -26.24 -2.20
N LYS A 214 1.97 -26.47 -0.95
CA LYS A 214 2.40 -27.64 -0.18
C LYS A 214 1.86 -28.95 -0.76
N ASN A 215 0.57 -29.00 -1.05
CA ASN A 215 -0.06 -30.20 -1.66
C ASN A 215 0.54 -30.52 -3.03
N GLU A 216 1.00 -29.50 -3.77
CA GLU A 216 1.70 -29.67 -5.04
C GLU A 216 3.21 -29.98 -4.86
N GLY A 217 3.72 -30.04 -3.65
CA GLY A 217 5.14 -30.30 -3.37
C GLY A 217 6.10 -29.23 -3.88
N LYS A 218 5.65 -27.96 -3.95
CA LYS A 218 6.40 -26.87 -4.62
C LYS A 218 7.44 -26.19 -3.72
N GLY A 219 7.63 -26.44 -2.52
CA GLY A 219 8.66 -25.80 -1.67
C GLY A 219 8.80 -24.30 -1.85
N ILE A 220 7.68 -23.57 -1.92
CA ILE A 220 7.67 -22.12 -2.15
C ILE A 220 7.14 -21.43 -0.89
N LYS A 221 7.92 -20.52 -0.33
CA LYS A 221 7.50 -19.65 0.78
C LYS A 221 6.48 -18.63 0.29
N VAL A 222 5.37 -18.48 0.99
CA VAL A 222 4.37 -17.42 0.73
C VAL A 222 4.61 -16.25 1.67
N LEU A 223 4.56 -15.03 1.15
CA LEU A 223 4.62 -13.77 1.92
C LEU A 223 3.44 -12.90 1.56
N SER A 224 2.89 -12.21 2.57
CA SER A 224 1.83 -11.21 2.42
C SER A 224 2.25 -9.86 2.96
N LEU A 225 1.90 -8.78 2.24
CA LEU A 225 2.18 -7.41 2.63
C LEU A 225 0.90 -6.70 3.04
N PHE A 226 0.95 -5.98 4.16
CA PHE A 226 -0.06 -5.02 4.59
C PHE A 226 0.50 -3.61 4.50
N PHE A 227 -0.13 -2.75 3.71
CA PHE A 227 0.17 -1.32 3.70
C PHE A 227 -0.80 -0.59 4.59
N ILE A 228 -0.29 0.02 5.66
CA ILE A 228 -1.07 0.70 6.69
C ILE A 228 -0.98 2.22 6.56
N ASP A 229 -2.00 2.90 7.06
CA ASP A 229 -2.10 4.37 7.10
C ASP A 229 -1.24 5.00 8.20
N ARG A 230 -1.19 4.37 9.38
CA ARG A 230 -0.51 4.89 10.58
C ARG A 230 0.19 3.77 11.33
N VAL A 231 1.41 4.05 11.79
CA VAL A 231 2.24 3.08 12.52
C VAL A 231 1.64 2.72 13.89
N ASP A 232 1.02 3.68 14.58
CA ASP A 232 0.41 3.49 15.89
C ASP A 232 -0.78 2.51 15.86
N LYS A 233 -1.44 2.34 14.72
CA LYS A 233 -2.45 1.29 14.53
C LYS A 233 -1.87 -0.13 14.53
N TYR A 234 -0.59 -0.28 14.25
CA TYR A 234 0.09 -1.57 14.35
C TYR A 234 0.88 -1.69 15.66
N ARG A 235 1.63 -0.65 16.03
CA ARG A 235 2.45 -0.60 17.25
C ARG A 235 2.51 0.82 17.80
N SER A 236 2.27 0.98 19.08
CA SER A 236 2.44 2.20 19.85
C SER A 236 3.38 1.94 21.04
N TYR A 237 3.66 2.98 21.83
CA TYR A 237 4.52 2.88 23.02
C TYR A 237 3.85 3.53 24.21
N ASP A 238 4.00 2.91 25.39
CA ASP A 238 3.53 3.49 26.64
C ASP A 238 4.49 4.60 27.16
N ALA A 239 4.16 5.18 28.31
CA ALA A 239 4.97 6.22 28.93
C ALA A 239 6.39 5.72 29.33
N ASP A 240 6.55 4.43 29.55
CA ASP A 240 7.82 3.78 29.87
C ASP A 240 8.60 3.34 28.59
N GLY A 241 8.08 3.62 27.39
CA GLY A 241 8.68 3.23 26.12
C GLY A 241 8.53 1.74 25.77
N ARG A 242 7.59 1.02 26.45
CA ARG A 242 7.31 -0.38 26.11
C ARG A 242 6.37 -0.45 24.91
N ALA A 243 6.65 -1.36 24.00
CA ALA A 243 5.81 -1.57 22.81
C ALA A 243 4.43 -2.10 23.23
N ILE A 244 3.39 -1.40 22.78
CA ILE A 244 1.99 -1.81 22.89
C ILE A 244 1.51 -2.21 21.51
N LYS A 245 0.82 -3.34 21.41
CA LYS A 245 0.19 -3.77 20.16
C LYS A 245 -0.91 -2.80 19.76
N GLY A 246 -0.83 -2.29 18.55
CA GLY A 246 -1.88 -1.49 17.96
C GLY A 246 -3.08 -2.35 17.53
N GLU A 247 -4.11 -1.69 17.07
CA GLU A 247 -5.37 -2.29 16.67
C GLU A 247 -5.22 -3.34 15.55
N TYR A 248 -4.47 -3.01 14.48
CA TYR A 248 -4.27 -3.92 13.34
C TYR A 248 -3.53 -5.19 13.73
N ALA A 249 -2.53 -5.09 14.62
CA ALA A 249 -1.83 -6.26 15.13
C ALA A 249 -2.75 -7.17 15.96
N ARG A 250 -3.63 -6.59 16.80
CA ARG A 250 -4.62 -7.34 17.57
C ARG A 250 -5.64 -8.04 16.69
N ILE A 251 -6.22 -7.30 15.72
CA ILE A 251 -7.17 -7.87 14.75
C ILE A 251 -6.51 -9.01 13.98
N PHE A 252 -5.28 -8.82 13.52
CA PHE A 252 -4.54 -9.84 12.79
C PHE A 252 -4.36 -11.12 13.63
N GLU A 253 -3.86 -10.99 14.85
CA GLU A 253 -3.62 -12.14 15.73
C GLU A 253 -4.92 -12.90 16.07
N GLU A 254 -6.01 -12.17 16.32
CA GLU A 254 -7.33 -12.77 16.55
C GLU A 254 -7.84 -13.55 15.32
N GLU A 255 -7.78 -12.94 14.15
CA GLU A 255 -8.27 -13.57 12.92
C GLU A 255 -7.36 -14.72 12.49
N TYR A 256 -6.04 -14.59 12.62
CA TYR A 256 -5.10 -15.66 12.35
C TYR A 256 -5.33 -16.87 13.26
N ALA A 257 -5.46 -16.65 14.57
CA ALA A 257 -5.73 -17.71 15.55
C ALA A 257 -7.06 -18.44 15.31
N LYS A 258 -8.05 -17.78 14.69
CA LYS A 258 -9.31 -18.43 14.28
C LYS A 258 -9.11 -19.31 13.05
N HIS A 259 -8.42 -18.79 12.02
CA HIS A 259 -8.25 -19.48 10.75
C HIS A 259 -7.39 -20.73 10.85
N ILE A 260 -6.30 -20.68 11.60
CA ILE A 260 -5.42 -21.86 11.77
C ILE A 260 -6.09 -23.05 12.47
N LYS A 261 -7.24 -22.82 13.15
CA LYS A 261 -8.01 -23.88 13.80
C LYS A 261 -9.00 -24.57 12.86
N LEU A 262 -9.19 -24.04 11.65
CA LEU A 262 -10.07 -24.66 10.67
C LEU A 262 -9.48 -25.99 10.18
N GLU A 263 -10.33 -27.02 10.01
CA GLU A 263 -9.90 -28.36 9.60
C GLU A 263 -9.12 -28.34 8.29
N GLU A 264 -9.47 -27.46 7.38
CA GLU A 264 -8.81 -27.31 6.07
C GLU A 264 -7.32 -26.96 6.16
N TYR A 265 -6.88 -26.31 7.25
CA TYR A 265 -5.48 -25.89 7.44
C TYR A 265 -4.68 -26.77 8.40
N ASN A 266 -5.27 -27.76 9.02
CA ASN A 266 -4.60 -28.64 9.99
C ASN A 266 -3.35 -29.31 9.42
N THR A 267 -3.35 -29.67 8.12
CA THR A 267 -2.21 -30.30 7.45
C THR A 267 -1.01 -29.35 7.33
N ILE A 268 -1.23 -28.04 7.11
CA ILE A 268 -0.17 -27.04 7.07
C ILE A 268 0.50 -26.91 8.44
N PHE A 269 -0.31 -26.92 9.51
CA PHE A 269 0.17 -26.64 10.85
C PHE A 269 0.68 -27.88 11.59
N GLN A 270 0.37 -29.08 11.13
CA GLN A 270 0.94 -30.32 11.66
C GLN A 270 2.43 -30.52 11.31
N GLU A 271 2.93 -29.83 10.28
CA GLU A 271 4.35 -29.90 9.88
C GLU A 271 5.12 -28.61 10.18
N VAL A 272 4.43 -27.48 10.30
CA VAL A 272 4.99 -26.22 10.77
C VAL A 272 4.53 -26.05 12.20
N ASP A 273 5.42 -26.21 13.13
CA ASP A 273 5.30 -26.10 14.57
C ASP A 273 3.96 -25.45 15.04
N ILE A 274 3.04 -26.31 15.52
CA ILE A 274 1.70 -25.91 16.02
C ILE A 274 1.83 -24.87 17.16
N ASP A 275 3.00 -24.80 17.80
CA ASP A 275 3.34 -23.86 18.85
C ASP A 275 3.77 -22.47 18.34
N SER A 276 3.69 -22.21 17.02
CA SER A 276 3.92 -20.86 16.49
C SER A 276 2.81 -19.92 16.94
N LEU A 277 3.14 -19.05 17.88
CA LEU A 277 2.22 -18.03 18.36
C LEU A 277 1.86 -17.06 17.22
N PRO A 278 0.61 -16.57 17.12
CA PRO A 278 0.21 -15.63 16.07
C PRO A 278 1.15 -14.42 15.93
N GLN A 279 1.78 -13.98 17.02
CA GLN A 279 2.74 -12.87 17.03
C GLN A 279 4.09 -13.19 16.38
N GLU A 280 4.41 -14.44 16.09
CA GLU A 280 5.68 -14.84 15.47
C GLU A 280 5.61 -14.82 13.94
N VAL A 281 4.40 -14.91 13.39
CA VAL A 281 4.17 -14.99 11.94
C VAL A 281 4.07 -13.63 11.25
N HIS A 282 3.98 -12.54 12.03
CA HIS A 282 3.92 -11.20 11.47
C HIS A 282 4.90 -10.23 12.14
N ASN A 283 5.33 -9.22 11.40
CA ASN A 283 6.12 -8.12 11.93
C ASN A 283 5.88 -6.83 11.16
N GLY A 284 6.19 -5.70 11.80
CA GLY A 284 6.12 -4.38 11.20
C GLY A 284 7.50 -3.93 10.70
N TYR A 285 7.53 -3.41 9.46
CA TYR A 285 8.68 -2.76 8.88
C TYR A 285 8.38 -1.27 8.63
N PHE A 286 9.05 -0.39 9.37
CA PHE A 286 8.84 1.05 9.35
C PHE A 286 10.14 1.81 9.11
N SER A 287 10.05 3.07 8.65
CA SER A 287 11.23 3.83 8.26
C SER A 287 12.10 4.23 9.45
N ILE A 288 13.41 4.25 9.19
CA ILE A 288 14.42 4.82 10.08
C ILE A 288 14.62 6.29 9.66
N ASP A 289 14.75 7.20 10.61
CA ASP A 289 15.02 8.59 10.33
C ASP A 289 16.46 8.82 9.79
N LYS A 290 16.74 10.05 9.30
CA LYS A 290 18.08 10.39 8.77
C LYS A 290 19.21 10.34 9.80
N LYS A 291 18.86 10.23 11.10
CA LYS A 291 19.82 10.14 12.22
C LYS A 291 20.03 8.69 12.69
N GLY A 292 19.41 7.70 12.00
CA GLY A 292 19.47 6.29 12.38
C GLY A 292 18.54 5.91 13.53
N GLY A 293 17.65 6.81 13.93
CA GLY A 293 16.56 6.52 14.88
C GLY A 293 15.34 5.97 14.14
N TRP A 294 14.65 5.01 14.76
CA TRP A 294 13.37 4.55 14.25
C TRP A 294 12.36 5.67 14.46
N THR A 295 11.68 6.13 13.41
CA THR A 295 10.74 7.26 13.49
C THR A 295 9.54 7.00 14.40
N ASP A 296 9.36 5.76 14.81
CA ASP A 296 8.26 5.24 15.61
C ASP A 296 8.70 4.54 16.89
N THR A 297 9.98 4.62 17.26
CA THR A 297 10.48 4.09 18.53
C THR A 297 10.73 5.22 19.52
N ALA A 298 10.08 5.16 20.69
CA ALA A 298 10.54 5.92 21.85
C ALA A 298 11.96 5.40 22.21
N GLU A 299 12.92 6.28 22.24
CA GLU A 299 14.38 6.00 22.26
C GLU A 299 14.89 5.22 23.50
N ASN A 300 14.03 4.85 24.44
CA ASN A 300 14.47 4.46 25.80
C ASN A 300 14.48 2.97 26.11
N ASN A 301 14.20 2.06 25.14
CA ASN A 301 14.18 0.64 25.46
C ASN A 301 15.05 -0.20 24.50
N GLN A 302 16.19 -0.67 24.99
CA GLN A 302 17.19 -1.44 24.23
C GLN A 302 16.59 -2.72 23.61
N THR A 303 15.69 -3.40 24.30
CA THR A 303 15.04 -4.64 23.85
C THR A 303 14.16 -4.41 22.61
N ASN A 304 13.45 -3.27 22.56
CA ASN A 304 12.59 -2.91 21.44
C ASN A 304 13.44 -2.55 20.21
N ARG A 305 14.58 -1.86 20.40
CA ARG A 305 15.55 -1.58 19.32
C ARG A 305 16.08 -2.84 18.71
N GLU A 306 16.54 -3.79 19.51
CA GLU A 306 17.09 -5.07 19.02
C GLU A 306 16.03 -5.91 18.28
N SER A 307 14.77 -5.88 18.71
CA SER A 307 13.68 -6.57 18.02
C SER A 307 13.34 -5.93 16.68
N ALA A 308 13.27 -4.60 16.63
CA ALA A 308 13.03 -3.85 15.39
C ALA A 308 14.21 -4.00 14.42
N GLU A 309 15.45 -4.00 14.92
CA GLU A 309 16.65 -4.19 14.11
C GLU A 309 16.75 -5.63 13.56
N ARG A 310 16.34 -6.63 14.32
CA ARG A 310 16.23 -8.01 13.84
C ARG A 310 15.20 -8.13 12.71
N ALA A 311 14.03 -7.52 12.85
CA ALA A 311 13.02 -7.50 11.80
C ALA A 311 13.53 -6.77 10.55
N TYR A 312 14.17 -5.62 10.72
CA TYR A 312 14.80 -4.88 9.63
C TYR A 312 15.83 -5.73 8.88
N ASN A 313 16.76 -6.35 9.61
CA ASN A 313 17.79 -7.17 8.99
C ASN A 313 17.19 -8.35 8.22
N LEU A 314 16.21 -9.05 8.79
CA LEU A 314 15.52 -10.17 8.14
C LEU A 314 14.78 -9.73 6.87
N ILE A 315 14.05 -8.62 6.93
CA ILE A 315 13.23 -8.16 5.79
C ILE A 315 14.09 -7.53 4.69
N MET A 316 15.12 -6.76 5.05
CA MET A 316 15.88 -5.95 4.09
C MET A 316 17.18 -6.58 3.64
N LYS A 317 17.94 -7.21 4.56
CA LYS A 317 19.29 -7.71 4.28
C LYS A 317 19.30 -9.21 4.02
N ASP A 318 18.61 -9.97 4.86
CA ASP A 318 18.64 -11.43 4.83
C ASP A 318 17.47 -12.00 4.00
N LYS A 319 17.32 -11.50 2.77
CA LYS A 319 16.19 -11.87 1.90
C LYS A 319 16.08 -13.39 1.66
N GLU A 320 17.20 -14.07 1.55
CA GLU A 320 17.22 -15.53 1.39
C GLU A 320 16.67 -16.24 2.65
N LYS A 321 17.07 -15.77 3.83
CA LYS A 321 16.55 -16.30 5.09
C LYS A 321 15.04 -16.06 5.24
N LEU A 322 14.53 -14.90 4.77
CA LEU A 322 13.09 -14.62 4.75
C LEU A 322 12.33 -15.58 3.83
N LEU A 323 12.97 -16.06 2.75
CA LEU A 323 12.40 -17.02 1.81
C LEU A 323 12.47 -18.47 2.28
N SER A 324 13.25 -18.77 3.33
CA SER A 324 13.29 -20.10 3.91
C SER A 324 11.95 -20.51 4.51
N LEU A 325 11.55 -21.75 4.31
CA LEU A 325 10.38 -22.36 4.95
C LEU A 325 10.54 -22.44 6.48
N ASP A 326 11.77 -22.50 6.99
CA ASP A 326 12.06 -22.53 8.44
C ASP A 326 11.80 -21.18 9.12
N THR A 327 11.68 -20.09 8.35
CA THR A 327 11.40 -18.76 8.90
C THR A 327 9.91 -18.62 9.16
N LYS A 328 9.53 -18.39 10.41
CA LYS A 328 8.11 -18.25 10.83
C LYS A 328 7.43 -17.00 10.25
N LEU A 329 8.19 -15.89 10.03
CA LEU A 329 7.64 -14.64 9.47
C LEU A 329 7.03 -14.87 8.08
N LYS A 330 5.76 -14.48 7.92
CA LYS A 330 4.95 -14.64 6.70
C LYS A 330 4.23 -13.36 6.30
N PHE A 331 3.84 -12.54 7.28
CA PHE A 331 3.06 -11.32 7.08
C PHE A 331 3.86 -10.10 7.50
N ILE A 332 3.96 -9.11 6.61
CA ILE A 332 4.77 -7.91 6.82
C ILE A 332 3.84 -6.69 6.76
N PHE A 333 3.82 -5.90 7.84
CA PHE A 333 3.12 -4.63 7.89
C PHE A 333 4.08 -3.49 7.58
N SER A 334 3.69 -2.58 6.69
CA SER A 334 4.52 -1.44 6.31
C SER A 334 3.69 -0.18 6.10
N HIS A 335 4.22 0.96 6.51
CA HIS A 335 3.61 2.27 6.27
C HIS A 335 4.20 2.93 5.02
N SER A 336 5.41 3.40 5.09
CA SER A 336 6.09 4.10 3.99
C SER A 336 7.50 3.59 3.72
N ALA A 337 7.94 2.63 4.52
CA ALA A 337 9.35 2.23 4.59
C ALA A 337 9.78 1.27 3.48
N LEU A 338 8.85 0.51 2.92
CA LEU A 338 9.14 -0.29 1.73
C LEU A 338 9.22 0.63 0.50
N LYS A 339 10.15 1.61 0.58
CA LYS A 339 10.44 2.53 -0.53
C LYS A 339 11.23 1.82 -1.63
N GLU A 340 11.60 2.59 -2.63
CA GLU A 340 12.42 2.16 -3.77
C GLU A 340 13.50 1.16 -3.37
N GLY A 341 13.59 0.06 -4.11
CA GLY A 341 14.61 -0.97 -3.94
C GLY A 341 14.25 -2.18 -3.08
N TRP A 342 13.16 -2.19 -2.28
CA TRP A 342 12.72 -3.42 -1.66
C TRP A 342 11.85 -4.22 -2.61
N ASP A 343 12.21 -5.46 -2.76
CA ASP A 343 11.51 -6.43 -3.59
C ASP A 343 11.69 -7.84 -3.00
N ASN A 344 10.63 -8.59 -2.99
CA ASN A 344 10.67 -10.00 -2.66
C ASN A 344 9.82 -10.78 -3.66
N PRO A 345 10.40 -11.77 -4.35
CA PRO A 345 9.69 -12.50 -5.39
C PRO A 345 8.50 -13.31 -4.86
N ASN A 346 8.51 -13.69 -3.60
CA ASN A 346 7.50 -14.56 -3.01
C ASN A 346 6.36 -13.81 -2.30
N VAL A 347 6.17 -12.53 -2.62
CA VAL A 347 4.95 -11.81 -2.25
C VAL A 347 3.81 -12.26 -3.15
N PHE A 348 2.76 -12.80 -2.56
CA PHE A 348 1.56 -13.30 -3.27
C PHE A 348 0.28 -12.56 -2.88
N GLN A 349 0.26 -11.86 -1.74
CA GLN A 349 -0.87 -11.04 -1.33
C GLN A 349 -0.39 -9.64 -0.96
N ILE A 350 -1.17 -8.65 -1.38
CA ILE A 350 -1.01 -7.25 -0.96
C ILE A 350 -2.35 -6.77 -0.43
N CYS A 351 -2.37 -6.32 0.81
CA CYS A 351 -3.54 -5.73 1.45
C CYS A 351 -3.30 -4.24 1.70
N ALA A 352 -4.14 -3.40 1.14
CA ALA A 352 -4.07 -1.96 1.30
C ALA A 352 -5.08 -1.49 2.35
N LEU A 353 -4.65 -1.43 3.63
CA LEU A 353 -5.45 -0.91 4.75
C LEU A 353 -5.49 0.63 4.79
N ARG A 354 -4.81 1.28 3.87
CA ARG A 354 -4.81 2.74 3.68
C ARG A 354 -5.37 3.10 2.33
N GLU A 355 -5.98 4.25 2.23
CA GLU A 355 -6.24 4.84 0.92
C GLU A 355 -4.92 5.21 0.24
N MET A 356 -4.75 4.76 -0.98
CA MET A 356 -3.59 5.14 -1.79
C MET A 356 -3.98 6.33 -2.65
N GLY A 357 -3.52 7.52 -2.24
CA GLY A 357 -3.99 8.80 -2.76
C GLY A 357 -3.59 9.10 -4.22
N SER A 358 -2.61 8.40 -4.80
CA SER A 358 -2.20 8.61 -6.18
C SER A 358 -2.04 7.30 -6.94
N GLU A 359 -2.32 7.35 -8.24
CA GLU A 359 -2.14 6.24 -9.17
C GLU A 359 -0.69 5.73 -9.18
N LEU A 360 0.28 6.64 -9.18
CA LEU A 360 1.71 6.30 -9.12
C LEU A 360 2.06 5.47 -7.88
N GLN A 361 1.52 5.84 -6.71
CA GLN A 361 1.74 5.09 -5.47
C GLN A 361 1.14 3.68 -5.56
N ARG A 362 -0.03 3.55 -6.17
CA ARG A 362 -0.70 2.25 -6.37
C ARG A 362 0.12 1.35 -7.28
N ARG A 363 0.57 1.85 -8.43
CA ARG A 363 1.44 1.11 -9.37
C ARG A 363 2.73 0.65 -8.71
N GLN A 364 3.40 1.54 -7.98
CA GLN A 364 4.63 1.21 -7.25
C GLN A 364 4.41 0.15 -6.16
N THR A 365 3.27 0.19 -5.49
CA THR A 365 2.91 -0.77 -4.44
C THR A 365 2.66 -2.15 -5.02
N ILE A 366 1.86 -2.24 -6.10
CA ILE A 366 1.57 -3.51 -6.80
C ILE A 366 2.82 -4.07 -7.45
N GLY A 367 3.63 -3.22 -8.09
CA GLY A 367 4.87 -3.61 -8.75
C GLY A 367 5.82 -4.44 -7.87
N ARG A 368 5.76 -4.22 -6.54
CA ARG A 368 6.55 -4.99 -5.57
C ARG A 368 6.17 -6.47 -5.48
N GLY A 369 4.94 -6.82 -5.82
CA GLY A 369 4.43 -8.19 -5.80
C GLY A 369 4.48 -8.91 -7.15
N LEU A 370 4.82 -8.22 -8.25
CA LEU A 370 4.71 -8.77 -9.61
C LEU A 370 5.83 -9.72 -10.00
N ARG A 371 6.93 -9.78 -9.27
CA ARG A 371 8.06 -10.65 -9.62
C ARG A 371 7.67 -12.12 -9.54
N LEU A 372 8.18 -12.92 -10.49
CA LEU A 372 8.03 -14.38 -10.45
C LEU A 372 8.63 -14.93 -9.16
N CYS A 373 7.91 -15.86 -8.53
CA CYS A 373 8.37 -16.50 -7.31
C CYS A 373 9.58 -17.40 -7.53
N VAL A 374 10.27 -17.69 -6.45
CA VAL A 374 11.39 -18.65 -6.40
C VAL A 374 11.10 -19.77 -5.41
N ASP A 375 11.64 -20.95 -5.68
CA ASP A 375 11.66 -22.07 -4.75
C ASP A 375 12.80 -21.94 -3.71
N GLN A 376 13.02 -22.98 -2.92
CA GLN A 376 14.09 -23.01 -1.89
C GLN A 376 15.51 -23.04 -2.47
N GLU A 377 15.67 -23.36 -3.75
CA GLU A 377 16.94 -23.33 -4.47
C GLU A 377 17.20 -21.98 -5.16
N GLY A 378 16.26 -21.03 -5.04
CA GLY A 378 16.33 -19.73 -5.71
C GLY A 378 15.95 -19.77 -7.18
N LYS A 379 15.43 -20.88 -7.68
CA LYS A 379 15.00 -21.05 -9.07
C LYS A 379 13.66 -20.37 -9.29
N ARG A 380 13.56 -19.55 -10.33
CA ARG A 380 12.30 -18.89 -10.72
C ARG A 380 11.31 -19.89 -11.31
N ILE A 381 10.10 -19.87 -10.77
CA ILE A 381 9.00 -20.72 -11.24
C ILE A 381 8.10 -19.86 -12.15
N ARG A 382 7.73 -20.40 -13.30
CA ARG A 382 6.84 -19.73 -14.26
C ARG A 382 5.43 -20.33 -14.21
N GLY A 383 4.49 -19.63 -14.81
CA GLY A 383 3.09 -20.04 -14.95
C GLY A 383 2.16 -19.31 -14.00
N PHE A 384 0.97 -18.95 -14.48
CA PHE A 384 -0.01 -18.17 -13.72
C PHE A 384 -0.76 -19.02 -12.68
N ASP A 385 -0.78 -20.33 -12.83
CA ASP A 385 -1.23 -21.28 -11.83
C ASP A 385 -0.55 -21.06 -10.47
N ILE A 386 0.76 -20.75 -10.48
CA ILE A 386 1.53 -20.43 -9.28
C ILE A 386 1.61 -18.92 -9.08
N ASN A 387 1.96 -18.18 -10.14
CA ASN A 387 2.25 -16.76 -10.09
C ASN A 387 0.99 -15.91 -10.23
N THR A 388 0.16 -15.88 -9.20
CA THR A 388 -0.98 -14.97 -9.04
C THR A 388 -0.74 -14.10 -7.82
N LEU A 389 -0.78 -12.79 -8.00
CA LEU A 389 -0.76 -11.79 -6.95
C LEU A 389 -2.20 -11.40 -6.62
N THR A 390 -2.65 -11.70 -5.43
CA THR A 390 -3.97 -11.28 -4.94
C THR A 390 -3.85 -9.94 -4.25
N VAL A 391 -4.57 -8.95 -4.74
CA VAL A 391 -4.63 -7.61 -4.14
C VAL A 391 -5.95 -7.44 -3.43
N ILE A 392 -5.90 -7.17 -2.12
CA ILE A 392 -7.06 -6.93 -1.26
C ILE A 392 -7.14 -5.43 -0.99
N ALA A 393 -8.24 -4.81 -1.41
CA ALA A 393 -8.45 -3.38 -1.26
C ALA A 393 -9.93 -3.04 -0.99
N ASN A 394 -10.17 -1.80 -0.59
CA ASN A 394 -11.49 -1.23 -0.48
C ASN A 394 -12.09 -0.95 -1.89
N GLU A 395 -13.37 -0.52 -1.94
CA GLU A 395 -14.09 -0.33 -3.22
C GLU A 395 -13.40 0.56 -4.26
N GLY A 396 -12.62 1.56 -3.85
CA GLY A 396 -11.88 2.44 -4.77
C GLY A 396 -10.83 1.72 -5.61
N TYR A 397 -10.49 0.49 -5.26
CA TYR A 397 -9.47 -0.27 -5.96
C TYR A 397 -9.98 -1.02 -7.19
N GLU A 398 -11.27 -1.39 -7.23
CA GLU A 398 -11.88 -1.99 -8.44
C GLU A 398 -11.80 -1.01 -9.62
N ALA A 399 -12.17 0.24 -9.38
CA ALA A 399 -12.06 1.30 -10.39
C ALA A 399 -10.60 1.52 -10.84
N PHE A 400 -9.63 1.33 -9.94
CA PHE A 400 -8.21 1.41 -10.28
C PHE A 400 -7.75 0.23 -11.14
N ALA A 401 -8.15 -1.00 -10.82
CA ALA A 401 -7.80 -2.18 -11.62
C ALA A 401 -8.37 -2.07 -13.03
N GLU A 402 -9.62 -1.61 -13.18
CA GLU A 402 -10.23 -1.32 -14.47
C GLU A 402 -9.49 -0.19 -15.24
N ASN A 403 -9.08 0.86 -14.54
CA ASN A 403 -8.35 1.96 -15.15
C ASN A 403 -6.94 1.54 -15.57
N LEU A 404 -6.25 0.75 -14.75
CA LEU A 404 -4.94 0.19 -15.11
C LEU A 404 -5.02 -0.69 -16.35
N GLN A 405 -6.07 -1.50 -16.46
CA GLN A 405 -6.30 -2.32 -17.65
C GLN A 405 -6.56 -1.44 -18.88
N LYS A 406 -7.42 -0.42 -18.78
CA LYS A 406 -7.69 0.53 -19.86
C LYS A 406 -6.44 1.30 -20.30
N GLU A 407 -5.57 1.68 -19.37
CA GLU A 407 -4.31 2.36 -19.73
C GLU A 407 -3.33 1.42 -20.44
N ILE A 408 -3.23 0.18 -20.00
CA ILE A 408 -2.42 -0.84 -20.68
C ILE A 408 -2.95 -1.04 -22.11
N GLU A 409 -4.26 -1.10 -22.31
CA GLU A 409 -4.91 -1.17 -23.61
C GLU A 409 -4.61 0.07 -24.46
N LEU A 410 -4.63 1.27 -23.88
CA LEU A 410 -4.31 2.53 -24.58
C LEU A 410 -2.83 2.63 -24.95
N ASP A 411 -1.92 2.23 -24.06
CA ASP A 411 -0.47 2.27 -24.31
C ASP A 411 -0.04 1.22 -25.35
N THR A 412 -0.78 0.15 -25.50
CA THR A 412 -0.46 -0.95 -26.42
C THR A 412 -1.21 -0.89 -27.74
N GLY A 413 -2.28 -0.07 -27.81
CA GLY A 413 -3.09 0.09 -29.01
C GLY A 413 -3.95 -1.13 -29.34
N ILE A 414 -4.26 -1.96 -28.35
CA ILE A 414 -5.15 -3.13 -28.46
C ILE A 414 -6.55 -2.72 -28.02
#